data_8dd561e3bcf884de734547b2e5e89188
#
_entry.id   8dd561e3bcf884de734547b2e5e89188
#
_cell.length_a   1.000
_cell.length_b   1.000
_cell.length_c   1.000
_cell.angle_alpha   90.00
_cell.angle_beta   90.00
_cell.angle_gamma   90.00
#
_symmetry.space_group_name_H-M   'P 1'
#
loop_
_entity.id
_entity.type
_entity.pdbx_description
1 polymer ?
#
loop_
_entity_poly.entity_id
_entity_poly.type
_entity_poly.pdbx_seq_one_letter_code
_entity_poly.pdbx_strand_id
1 'polypeptide(L)'
;MNVLFSFKQLRTLLVMLAMMIFSFPDAVADAPSLIIKDLGEGHCLVQINTNQRYLLLPVEEVMPDVRVSMIVNNKEVKAADVRLAVNRVDYFVPLDLSGYTGKNVLLKFKLGSNDPVRGKLSAVCCKEMKLADTFDTGNREKFRPTYHFSPLYGWMNDPNGMVYKDGEYHLFYQYNPY
;
A
#
# COMPACT_ATOMS: atom_id res chain seq x y z
N MET A 1 -16.37 -39.32 16.60
CA MET A 1 -17.02 -38.17 15.92
C MET A 1 -15.91 -37.44 15.18
N ASN A 2 -15.72 -37.77 13.89
CA ASN A 2 -14.64 -37.19 13.07
C ASN A 2 -15.19 -35.91 12.44
N VAL A 3 -14.64 -34.77 12.86
CA VAL A 3 -14.94 -33.47 12.26
C VAL A 3 -14.05 -33.32 11.02
N LEU A 4 -14.62 -33.58 9.84
CA LEU A 4 -13.98 -33.31 8.55
C LEU A 4 -14.07 -31.81 8.28
N PHE A 5 -12.98 -31.08 8.53
CA PHE A 5 -12.86 -29.71 8.10
C PHE A 5 -12.73 -29.64 6.57
N SER A 6 -13.55 -28.81 5.94
CA SER A 6 -13.45 -28.52 4.51
C SER A 6 -12.09 -27.90 4.22
N PHE A 7 -11.48 -28.23 3.08
CA PHE A 7 -10.20 -27.66 2.62
C PHE A 7 -10.19 -26.11 2.65
N LYS A 8 -11.33 -25.47 2.42
CA LYS A 8 -11.50 -24.01 2.54
C LYS A 8 -11.35 -23.52 3.98
N GLN A 9 -11.91 -24.23 4.94
CA GLN A 9 -11.82 -23.89 6.37
C GLN A 9 -10.42 -24.13 6.93
N LEU A 10 -9.73 -25.17 6.46
CA LEU A 10 -8.35 -25.45 6.82
C LEU A 10 -7.41 -24.35 6.31
N ARG A 11 -7.60 -23.84 5.10
CA ARG A 11 -6.84 -22.74 4.52
C ARG A 11 -7.05 -21.41 5.25
N THR A 12 -8.31 -21.10 5.62
CA THR A 12 -8.63 -19.91 6.42
C THR A 12 -7.97 -20.00 7.81
N LEU A 13 -7.98 -21.19 8.40
CA LEU A 13 -7.33 -21.46 9.70
C LEU A 13 -5.80 -21.34 9.59
N LEU A 14 -5.18 -21.81 8.50
CA LEU A 14 -3.73 -21.69 8.25
C LEU A 14 -3.30 -20.24 8.05
N VAL A 15 -4.10 -19.46 7.34
CA VAL A 15 -3.85 -18.01 7.17
C VAL A 15 -4.02 -17.26 8.49
N MET A 16 -5.02 -17.64 9.31
CA MET A 16 -5.18 -17.08 10.67
C MET A 16 -4.09 -17.56 11.61
N LEU A 17 -3.64 -18.80 11.52
CA LEU A 17 -2.56 -19.35 12.34
C LEU A 17 -1.21 -18.73 11.98
N ALA A 18 -0.96 -18.45 10.69
CA ALA A 18 0.21 -17.69 10.24
C ALA A 18 0.20 -16.24 10.79
N MET A 19 -0.98 -15.65 11.04
CA MET A 19 -1.11 -14.36 11.71
C MET A 19 -0.89 -14.44 13.23
N MET A 20 -1.19 -15.57 13.88
CA MET A 20 -1.03 -15.73 15.32
C MET A 20 0.40 -16.06 15.77
N ILE A 21 1.25 -16.59 14.88
CA ILE A 21 2.64 -16.96 15.23
C ILE A 21 3.58 -15.76 15.26
N PHE A 22 3.12 -14.57 14.82
CA PHE A 22 3.92 -13.36 14.91
C PHE A 22 3.60 -12.55 16.18
N SER A 23 3.83 -13.14 17.36
CA SER A 23 4.08 -12.36 18.57
C SER A 23 5.48 -11.79 18.45
N PHE A 24 5.59 -10.52 18.07
CA PHE A 24 6.87 -9.83 18.02
C PHE A 24 7.23 -9.37 19.44
N PRO A 25 8.49 -9.59 19.90
CA PRO A 25 8.96 -8.95 21.11
C PRO A 25 8.96 -7.43 20.91
N ASP A 26 8.61 -6.69 21.95
CA ASP A 26 8.65 -5.23 21.98
C ASP A 26 10.08 -4.73 21.64
N ALA A 27 10.12 -3.80 20.75
CA ALA A 27 11.15 -3.08 20.07
C ALA A 27 12.51 -2.90 20.77
N VAL A 28 13.50 -3.57 20.26
CA VAL A 28 14.80 -2.94 19.97
C VAL A 28 14.62 -2.16 18.66
N ALA A 29 15.12 -0.94 18.55
CA ALA A 29 15.06 -0.17 17.32
C ALA A 29 15.91 -0.86 16.24
N ASP A 30 15.36 -1.87 15.62
CA ASP A 30 15.98 -2.57 14.51
C ASP A 30 16.12 -1.65 13.32
N ALA A 31 17.17 -1.88 12.55
CA ALA A 31 17.41 -1.17 11.29
C ALA A 31 16.14 -1.21 10.41
N PRO A 32 15.83 -0.15 9.65
CA PRO A 32 14.67 -0.11 8.79
C PRO A 32 14.61 -1.36 7.93
N SER A 33 13.49 -2.07 7.99
CA SER A 33 13.33 -3.35 7.27
C SER A 33 12.05 -3.36 6.44
N LEU A 34 12.19 -3.87 5.23
CA LEU A 34 11.10 -4.13 4.30
C LEU A 34 11.24 -5.58 3.83
N ILE A 35 10.36 -6.45 4.31
CA ILE A 35 10.40 -7.88 4.01
C ILE A 35 9.13 -8.27 3.27
N ILE A 36 9.27 -8.85 2.09
CA ILE A 36 8.16 -9.31 1.27
C ILE A 36 8.09 -10.82 1.31
N LYS A 37 6.91 -11.35 1.66
CA LYS A 37 6.64 -12.78 1.75
C LYS A 37 5.53 -13.17 0.79
N ASP A 38 5.77 -14.25 0.05
CA ASP A 38 4.75 -14.92 -0.75
C ASP A 38 3.96 -15.88 0.16
N LEU A 39 2.63 -15.71 0.16
CA LEU A 39 1.72 -16.59 0.87
C LEU A 39 1.05 -17.61 -0.06
N GLY A 40 1.45 -17.63 -1.34
CA GLY A 40 0.86 -18.47 -2.37
C GLY A 40 -0.41 -17.89 -3.00
N GLU A 41 -0.77 -18.39 -4.17
CA GLU A 41 -1.96 -17.99 -4.94
C GLU A 41 -2.06 -16.46 -5.20
N GLY A 42 -0.91 -15.79 -5.37
CA GLY A 42 -0.82 -14.35 -5.58
C GLY A 42 -0.98 -13.49 -4.32
N HIS A 43 -1.16 -14.10 -3.15
CA HIS A 43 -1.21 -13.38 -1.88
C HIS A 43 0.20 -12.99 -1.43
N CYS A 44 0.40 -11.71 -1.19
CA CYS A 44 1.64 -11.14 -0.71
C CYS A 44 1.44 -10.48 0.64
N LEU A 45 2.44 -10.62 1.50
CA LEU A 45 2.54 -9.93 2.78
C LEU A 45 3.84 -9.13 2.80
N VAL A 46 3.75 -7.83 3.03
CA VAL A 46 4.90 -6.95 3.22
C VAL A 46 4.97 -6.57 4.68
N GLN A 47 6.06 -6.92 5.32
CA GLN A 47 6.35 -6.54 6.70
C GLN A 47 7.28 -5.34 6.69
N ILE A 48 6.90 -4.28 7.40
CA ILE A 48 7.61 -3.01 7.46
C ILE A 48 7.91 -2.68 8.92
N ASN A 49 9.17 -2.41 9.21
CA ASN A 49 9.62 -1.80 10.45
C ASN A 49 10.51 -0.63 10.09
N THR A 50 10.07 0.60 10.33
CA THR A 50 10.80 1.78 9.87
C THR A 50 10.43 3.03 10.65
N ASN A 51 11.37 3.99 10.67
CA ASN A 51 11.15 5.36 11.07
C ASN A 51 10.95 6.29 9.86
N GLN A 52 11.10 5.78 8.64
CA GLN A 52 10.89 6.55 7.42
C GLN A 52 9.42 6.85 7.20
N ARG A 53 9.15 7.99 6.61
CA ARG A 53 7.80 8.54 6.49
C ARG A 53 6.93 7.79 5.48
N TYR A 54 7.52 7.31 4.38
CA TYR A 54 6.77 6.75 3.27
C TYR A 54 7.22 5.35 2.89
N LEU A 55 6.26 4.53 2.49
CA LEU A 55 6.50 3.43 1.58
C LEU A 55 6.10 3.87 0.17
N LEU A 56 7.01 3.83 -0.77
CA LEU A 56 6.75 4.11 -2.17
C LEU A 56 6.25 2.84 -2.85
N LEU A 57 4.99 2.88 -3.31
CA LEU A 57 4.34 1.80 -4.05
C LEU A 57 4.54 2.03 -5.54
N PRO A 58 5.16 1.10 -6.27
CA PRO A 58 5.35 1.21 -7.71
C PRO A 58 4.04 0.91 -8.44
N VAL A 59 3.66 1.79 -9.36
CA VAL A 59 2.42 1.74 -10.14
C VAL A 59 2.71 1.47 -11.60
N GLU A 60 1.88 0.64 -12.23
CA GLU A 60 1.78 0.44 -13.66
C GLU A 60 0.36 0.77 -14.09
N GLU A 61 0.17 1.89 -14.81
CA GLU A 61 -1.12 2.51 -15.08
C GLU A 61 -2.14 1.61 -15.77
N VAL A 62 -1.66 0.65 -16.59
CA VAL A 62 -2.52 -0.27 -17.34
C VAL A 62 -2.95 -1.50 -16.53
N MET A 63 -2.45 -1.66 -15.31
CA MET A 63 -2.83 -2.80 -14.47
C MET A 63 -4.18 -2.60 -13.78
N PRO A 64 -4.89 -3.69 -13.46
CA PRO A 64 -6.10 -3.60 -12.66
C PRO A 64 -5.77 -3.17 -11.22
N ASP A 65 -6.77 -2.57 -10.58
CA ASP A 65 -6.69 -2.21 -9.18
C ASP A 65 -6.50 -3.45 -8.28
N VAL A 66 -5.62 -3.32 -7.31
CA VAL A 66 -5.34 -4.31 -6.29
C VAL A 66 -5.63 -3.70 -4.93
N ARG A 67 -6.47 -4.36 -4.14
CA ARG A 67 -6.74 -3.95 -2.77
C ARG A 67 -5.51 -4.16 -1.90
N VAL A 68 -4.94 -3.07 -1.41
CA VAL A 68 -3.83 -3.05 -0.45
C VAL A 68 -4.38 -2.71 0.91
N SER A 69 -4.32 -3.65 1.85
CA SER A 69 -4.76 -3.45 3.24
C SER A 69 -3.55 -3.26 4.13
N MET A 70 -3.55 -2.18 4.92
CA MET A 70 -2.54 -1.88 5.92
C MET A 70 -3.02 -2.29 7.30
N ILE A 71 -2.25 -3.14 7.96
CA ILE A 71 -2.60 -3.77 9.23
C ILE A 71 -1.56 -3.38 10.29
N VAL A 72 -2.02 -2.88 11.42
CA VAL A 72 -1.20 -2.56 12.59
C VAL A 72 -1.88 -3.14 13.82
N ASN A 73 -1.13 -3.84 14.66
CA ASN A 73 -1.64 -4.52 15.85
C ASN A 73 -2.88 -5.40 15.54
N ASN A 74 -2.79 -6.19 14.47
CA ASN A 74 -3.84 -7.08 13.96
C ASN A 74 -5.15 -6.39 13.56
N LYS A 75 -5.15 -5.07 13.37
CA LYS A 75 -6.29 -4.29 12.93
C LYS A 75 -5.99 -3.64 11.59
N GLU A 76 -6.89 -3.74 10.62
CA GLU A 76 -6.81 -2.95 9.40
C GLU A 76 -7.04 -1.47 9.76
N VAL A 77 -6.04 -0.65 9.47
CA VAL A 77 -6.05 0.78 9.79
C VAL A 77 -6.22 1.66 8.56
N LYS A 78 -5.88 1.12 7.40
CA LYS A 78 -6.01 1.79 6.11
C LYS A 78 -6.15 0.74 5.01
N ALA A 79 -6.91 1.07 3.98
CA ALA A 79 -6.93 0.30 2.76
C ALA A 79 -7.09 1.23 1.55
N ALA A 80 -6.49 0.83 0.43
CA ALA A 80 -6.56 1.56 -0.83
C ALA A 80 -6.55 0.57 -2.00
N ASP A 81 -7.07 1.00 -3.13
CA ASP A 81 -6.97 0.26 -4.38
C ASP A 81 -5.86 0.88 -5.21
N VAL A 82 -4.84 0.10 -5.58
CA VAL A 82 -3.61 0.56 -6.23
C VAL A 82 -3.31 -0.32 -7.43
N ARG A 83 -2.93 0.27 -8.54
CA ARG A 83 -2.49 -0.45 -9.75
C ARG A 83 -1.03 -0.88 -9.62
N LEU A 84 -0.79 -1.86 -8.76
CA LEU A 84 0.57 -2.31 -8.48
C LEU A 84 1.29 -2.81 -9.74
N ALA A 85 2.52 -2.37 -9.91
CA ALA A 85 3.36 -2.68 -11.06
C ALA A 85 3.71 -4.17 -11.15
N VAL A 86 3.44 -4.78 -12.32
CA VAL A 86 3.73 -6.19 -12.60
C VAL A 86 4.92 -6.32 -13.54
N ASN A 87 4.95 -5.55 -14.64
CA ASN A 87 5.97 -5.66 -15.67
C ASN A 87 6.94 -4.47 -15.65
N ARG A 88 6.46 -3.27 -15.37
CA ARG A 88 7.26 -2.03 -15.36
C ARG A 88 6.72 -1.05 -14.31
N VAL A 89 7.52 -0.09 -13.94
CA VAL A 89 7.09 1.03 -13.09
C VAL A 89 6.86 2.24 -13.99
N ASP A 90 5.64 2.78 -13.98
CA ASP A 90 5.34 4.04 -14.63
C ASP A 90 5.61 5.22 -13.68
N TYR A 91 5.22 5.09 -12.40
CA TYR A 91 5.51 6.05 -11.33
C TYR A 91 5.37 5.41 -9.94
N PHE A 92 5.66 6.19 -8.89
CA PHE A 92 5.47 5.76 -7.50
C PHE A 92 4.40 6.60 -6.83
N VAL A 93 3.63 5.96 -5.93
CA VAL A 93 2.70 6.65 -5.02
C VAL A 93 3.13 6.43 -3.57
N PRO A 94 3.07 7.47 -2.72
CA PRO A 94 3.53 7.36 -1.34
C PRO A 94 2.42 6.86 -0.42
N LEU A 95 2.64 5.77 0.28
CA LEU A 95 1.84 5.38 1.44
C LEU A 95 2.44 6.04 2.68
N ASP A 96 1.72 6.96 3.29
CA ASP A 96 2.18 7.69 4.48
C ASP A 96 2.15 6.79 5.73
N LEU A 97 3.33 6.59 6.32
CA LEU A 97 3.58 5.79 7.51
C LEU A 97 3.84 6.65 8.76
N SER A 98 3.79 7.98 8.68
CA SER A 98 4.19 8.90 9.76
C SER A 98 3.45 8.65 11.09
N GLY A 99 2.18 8.24 11.05
CA GLY A 99 1.41 7.85 12.25
C GLY A 99 1.77 6.48 12.84
N TYR A 100 2.69 5.74 12.21
CA TYR A 100 3.02 4.36 12.55
C TYR A 100 4.52 4.12 12.75
N THR A 101 5.28 5.18 12.90
CA THR A 101 6.73 5.15 13.17
C THR A 101 7.03 4.26 14.36
N GLY A 102 8.02 3.38 14.21
CA GLY A 102 8.43 2.42 15.23
C GLY A 102 7.42 1.29 15.51
N LYS A 103 6.34 1.18 14.72
CA LYS A 103 5.39 0.08 14.81
C LYS A 103 5.62 -0.94 13.70
N ASN A 104 5.29 -2.19 13.98
CA ASN A 104 5.24 -3.21 12.93
C ASN A 104 3.99 -2.97 12.06
N VAL A 105 4.22 -2.64 10.80
CA VAL A 105 3.18 -2.46 9.79
C VAL A 105 3.20 -3.64 8.85
N LEU A 106 2.04 -4.20 8.57
CA LEU A 106 1.86 -5.25 7.58
C LEU A 106 1.02 -4.70 6.43
N LEU A 107 1.47 -4.88 5.20
CA LEU A 107 0.63 -4.71 4.03
C LEU A 107 0.24 -6.08 3.49
N LYS A 108 -1.04 -6.24 3.19
CA LYS A 108 -1.58 -7.43 2.56
C LYS A 108 -2.24 -7.04 1.25
N PHE A 109 -1.90 -7.75 0.18
CA PHE A 109 -2.53 -7.60 -1.12
C PHE A 109 -2.52 -8.94 -1.88
N LYS A 110 -3.36 -9.02 -2.91
CA LYS A 110 -3.42 -10.18 -3.80
C LYS A 110 -3.21 -9.73 -5.23
N LEU A 111 -2.09 -10.13 -5.83
CA LEU A 111 -1.86 -9.98 -7.26
C LEU A 111 -2.74 -10.99 -8.02
N GLY A 112 -3.26 -10.61 -9.18
CA GLY A 112 -4.24 -11.41 -9.94
C GLY A 112 -3.81 -12.85 -10.17
N SER A 113 -4.73 -13.78 -9.91
CA SER A 113 -4.45 -15.22 -9.81
C SER A 113 -4.36 -15.98 -11.13
N ASN A 114 -4.84 -15.40 -12.24
CA ASN A 114 -4.98 -16.13 -13.52
C ASN A 114 -3.81 -15.89 -14.48
N ASP A 115 -2.83 -15.10 -14.09
CA ASP A 115 -1.64 -14.82 -14.88
C ASP A 115 -0.42 -15.39 -14.15
N PRO A 116 0.35 -16.30 -14.77
CA PRO A 116 1.53 -16.88 -14.14
C PRO A 116 2.61 -15.85 -13.80
N VAL A 117 2.55 -14.65 -14.39
CA VAL A 117 3.44 -13.52 -14.06
C VAL A 117 2.90 -12.73 -12.88
N ARG A 118 1.58 -12.57 -12.75
CA ARG A 118 0.92 -11.74 -11.72
C ARG A 118 0.90 -12.36 -10.33
N GLY A 119 1.06 -13.68 -10.22
CA GLY A 119 1.00 -14.41 -8.95
C GLY A 119 2.33 -14.59 -8.25
N LYS A 120 3.41 -13.95 -8.70
CA LYS A 120 4.77 -14.26 -8.20
C LYS A 120 5.42 -13.05 -7.56
N LEU A 121 6.27 -13.29 -6.56
CA LEU A 121 7.25 -12.32 -6.04
C LEU A 121 8.18 -11.74 -7.14
N SER A 122 8.16 -12.31 -8.34
CA SER A 122 8.83 -11.77 -9.52
C SER A 122 8.18 -10.51 -10.09
N ALA A 123 6.94 -10.20 -9.73
CA ALA A 123 6.32 -8.93 -10.11
C ALA A 123 7.18 -7.74 -9.68
N VAL A 124 7.24 -6.73 -10.53
CA VAL A 124 8.11 -5.57 -10.33
C VAL A 124 7.79 -4.86 -9.02
N CYS A 125 6.50 -4.79 -8.61
CA CYS A 125 6.12 -4.17 -7.34
C CYS A 125 6.83 -4.79 -6.13
N CYS A 126 7.07 -6.10 -6.14
CA CYS A 126 7.74 -6.77 -5.03
C CYS A 126 9.25 -6.48 -4.96
N LYS A 127 9.85 -5.99 -6.05
CA LYS A 127 11.27 -5.66 -6.13
C LYS A 127 11.53 -4.17 -5.94
N GLU A 128 10.57 -3.34 -6.36
CA GLU A 128 10.74 -1.90 -6.46
C GLU A 128 10.09 -1.12 -5.33
N MET A 129 9.30 -1.78 -4.44
CA MET A 129 8.84 -1.14 -3.21
C MET A 129 10.03 -0.67 -2.39
N LYS A 130 10.01 0.57 -1.90
CA LYS A 130 11.11 1.16 -1.14
C LYS A 130 10.61 2.13 -0.08
N LEU A 131 11.33 2.17 1.02
CA LEU A 131 11.12 3.13 2.09
C LEU A 131 11.82 4.46 1.74
N ALA A 132 11.20 5.58 2.11
CA ALA A 132 11.75 6.91 1.85
C ALA A 132 11.21 7.94 2.85
N ASP A 133 11.98 9.01 3.08
CA ASP A 133 11.52 10.16 3.87
C ASP A 133 10.85 11.23 3.00
N THR A 134 11.13 11.20 1.70
CA THR A 134 10.57 12.11 0.71
C THR A 134 10.15 11.33 -0.54
N PHE A 135 9.31 11.93 -1.36
CA PHE A 135 9.00 11.43 -2.70
C PHE A 135 8.96 12.59 -3.70
N ASP A 136 9.17 12.26 -4.96
CA ASP A 136 9.17 13.26 -6.02
C ASP A 136 7.73 13.72 -6.28
N THR A 137 7.43 14.97 -5.91
CA THR A 137 6.18 15.67 -6.22
C THR A 137 6.32 16.58 -7.43
N GLY A 138 7.42 16.51 -8.14
CA GLY A 138 7.70 17.29 -9.34
C GLY A 138 6.71 16.92 -10.44
N ASN A 139 5.66 17.68 -10.52
CA ASN A 139 4.60 17.55 -11.50
C ASN A 139 5.13 17.82 -12.90
N ARG A 140 5.54 16.76 -13.58
CA ARG A 140 6.18 16.79 -14.90
C ARG A 140 5.27 16.29 -16.01
N GLU A 141 3.99 16.11 -15.72
CA GLU A 141 3.02 15.64 -16.70
C GLU A 141 2.86 16.67 -17.83
N LYS A 142 2.94 16.17 -19.05
CA LYS A 142 2.88 17.01 -20.27
C LYS A 142 1.65 17.90 -20.34
N PHE A 143 0.53 17.46 -19.77
CA PHE A 143 -0.76 18.14 -19.84
C PHE A 143 -1.21 18.74 -18.51
N ARG A 144 -0.28 18.94 -17.56
CA ARG A 144 -0.63 19.56 -16.30
C ARG A 144 -1.17 20.98 -16.51
N PRO A 145 -2.33 21.34 -15.95
CA PRO A 145 -2.88 22.68 -16.05
C PRO A 145 -1.94 23.72 -15.45
N THR A 146 -1.75 24.86 -16.16
CA THR A 146 -0.94 25.98 -15.67
C THR A 146 -1.74 26.96 -14.80
N TYR A 147 -3.06 27.03 -14.99
CA TYR A 147 -3.91 27.98 -14.30
C TYR A 147 -4.87 27.35 -13.29
N HIS A 148 -5.20 26.08 -13.48
CA HIS A 148 -6.17 25.41 -12.62
C HIS A 148 -5.44 24.69 -11.50
N PHE A 149 -6.04 24.71 -10.31
CA PHE A 149 -5.58 23.88 -9.21
C PHE A 149 -5.61 22.40 -9.62
N SER A 150 -4.55 21.70 -9.28
CA SER A 150 -4.51 20.24 -9.31
C SER A 150 -3.69 19.74 -8.12
N PRO A 151 -4.02 18.57 -7.54
CA PRO A 151 -3.24 18.02 -6.44
C PRO A 151 -1.81 17.71 -6.87
N LEU A 152 -0.91 17.57 -5.92
CA LEU A 152 0.49 17.23 -6.18
C LEU A 152 0.62 15.86 -6.87
N TYR A 153 -0.25 14.94 -6.55
CA TYR A 153 -0.35 13.59 -7.11
C TYR A 153 -1.74 13.03 -6.84
N GLY A 154 -2.10 11.91 -7.45
CA GLY A 154 -3.37 11.23 -7.26
C GLY A 154 -4.54 11.89 -7.98
N TRP A 155 -5.71 11.38 -7.73
CA TRP A 155 -6.96 11.80 -8.36
C TRP A 155 -7.72 12.78 -7.47
N MET A 156 -8.12 13.90 -8.04
CA MET A 156 -9.03 14.86 -7.42
C MET A 156 -10.42 14.72 -8.05
N ASN A 157 -11.43 14.59 -7.20
CA ASN A 157 -12.82 14.61 -7.60
C ASN A 157 -13.52 15.86 -7.01
N ASP A 158 -14.82 15.90 -7.03
CA ASP A 158 -15.71 17.01 -6.69
C ASP A 158 -15.16 17.97 -5.62
N PRO A 159 -14.96 19.27 -5.97
CA PRO A 159 -14.67 20.28 -4.97
C PRO A 159 -15.89 20.48 -4.07
N ASN A 160 -15.70 20.31 -2.77
CA ASN A 160 -16.76 20.33 -1.77
C ASN A 160 -17.03 21.71 -1.18
N GLY A 161 -16.11 22.64 -1.39
CA GLY A 161 -16.26 24.01 -0.91
C GLY A 161 -14.91 24.72 -0.73
N MET A 162 -15.01 26.00 -0.50
CA MET A 162 -13.88 26.85 -0.23
C MET A 162 -14.19 27.78 0.95
N VAL A 163 -13.20 27.97 1.83
CA VAL A 163 -13.31 28.91 2.95
C VAL A 163 -12.08 29.81 2.98
N TYR A 164 -12.28 31.08 3.28
CA TYR A 164 -11.20 32.00 3.56
C TYR A 164 -11.00 32.10 5.08
N LYS A 165 -9.79 31.80 5.54
CA LYS A 165 -9.44 31.85 6.96
C LYS A 165 -7.96 32.23 7.12
N ASP A 166 -7.68 33.11 8.06
CA ASP A 166 -6.32 33.51 8.46
C ASP A 166 -5.45 34.01 7.27
N GLY A 167 -6.05 34.67 6.26
CA GLY A 167 -5.35 35.21 5.09
C GLY A 167 -5.22 34.24 3.93
N GLU A 168 -5.74 33.01 4.04
CA GLU A 168 -5.59 31.96 3.04
C GLU A 168 -6.94 31.41 2.58
N TYR A 169 -7.02 30.95 1.33
CA TYR A 169 -8.14 30.18 0.80
C TYR A 169 -7.89 28.69 0.96
N HIS A 170 -8.79 28.01 1.64
CA HIS A 170 -8.77 26.57 1.84
C HIS A 170 -9.80 25.91 0.91
N LEU A 171 -9.33 25.09 -0.03
CA LEU A 171 -10.16 24.30 -0.93
C LEU A 171 -10.33 22.89 -0.40
N PHE A 172 -11.56 22.46 -0.22
CA PHE A 172 -11.91 21.09 0.16
C PHE A 172 -12.38 20.32 -1.07
N TYR A 173 -11.90 19.11 -1.24
CA TYR A 173 -12.24 18.24 -2.36
C TYR A 173 -12.11 16.77 -1.99
N GLN A 174 -12.76 15.91 -2.76
CA GLN A 174 -12.55 14.47 -2.65
C GLN A 174 -11.19 14.12 -3.26
N TYR A 175 -10.42 13.31 -2.57
CA TYR A 175 -9.07 12.99 -2.96
C TYR A 175 -8.77 11.50 -2.85
N ASN A 176 -8.28 10.91 -3.94
CA ASN A 176 -7.74 9.57 -3.97
C ASN A 176 -6.26 9.64 -4.35
N PRO A 177 -5.34 9.36 -3.42
CA PRO A 177 -3.90 9.46 -3.66
C PRO A 177 -3.32 8.27 -4.46
N TYR A 178 -4.13 7.23 -4.75
CA TYR A 178 -3.63 5.96 -5.31
C TYR A 178 -4.22 5.63 -6.67
#